data_d8292cf1aa8817ef8ab9d866743e040f
#
_entry.id   d8292cf1aa8817ef8ab9d866743e040f
#
_cell.length_a   1.000
_cell.length_b   1.000
_cell.length_c   1.000
_cell.angle_alpha   90.00
_cell.angle_beta   90.00
_cell.angle_gamma   90.00
#
_symmetry.space_group_name_H-M   'P 1'
#
loop_
_entity.id
_entity.type
_entity.pdbx_description
1 polymer ?
#
loop_
_entity_poly.entity_id
_entity_poly.type
_entity_poly.pdbx_seq_one_letter_code
_entity_poly.pdbx_strand_id
1 'polypeptide(L)'
;GYGAKAFTISMVETALHVSGQKISGTDIQHIIELGKSLLKMPIELLPGVKETLKVLKEKGKYKLVVATKGDLLDQENKLGRSGLASYFDHIEVMSDKTEKEYQRMLNILQIAPSEFVMIGNSLKSDIQPVLSLGGYGIHIPFEVMWKHEVVDTFTHDHLKQVKRFDELLLWF
;
A
#
# COMPACT_ATOMS: atom_id res chain seq x y z
N GLY A 1 -14.86 0.28 0.94
CA GLY A 1 -13.68 -0.06 1.75
C GLY A 1 -12.60 -0.69 0.90
N TYR A 2 -11.41 -0.80 1.46
CA TYR A 2 -10.26 -1.41 0.78
C TYR A 2 -10.04 -2.85 1.27
N GLY A 3 -9.39 -3.68 0.43
CA GLY A 3 -9.00 -5.04 0.75
C GLY A 3 -10.01 -6.12 0.40
N ALA A 4 -9.59 -7.39 0.54
CA ALA A 4 -10.34 -8.56 0.11
C ALA A 4 -11.69 -8.72 0.83
N LYS A 5 -11.76 -8.37 2.12
CA LYS A 5 -13.02 -8.44 2.89
C LYS A 5 -14.08 -7.47 2.36
N ALA A 6 -13.70 -6.20 2.16
CA ALA A 6 -14.62 -5.19 1.62
C ALA A 6 -15.04 -5.54 0.18
N PHE A 7 -14.13 -6.03 -0.63
CA PHE A 7 -14.42 -6.51 -1.98
C PHE A 7 -15.44 -7.68 -1.96
N THR A 8 -15.26 -8.64 -1.06
CA THR A 8 -16.18 -9.79 -0.91
C THR A 8 -17.58 -9.32 -0.52
N ILE A 9 -17.70 -8.39 0.44
CA ILE A 9 -18.98 -7.81 0.82
C ILE A 9 -19.65 -7.15 -0.37
N SER A 10 -18.91 -6.32 -1.13
CA SER A 10 -19.45 -5.66 -2.33
C SER A 10 -19.89 -6.66 -3.42
N MET A 11 -19.18 -7.78 -3.57
CA MET A 11 -19.60 -8.86 -4.49
C MET A 11 -20.94 -9.48 -4.05
N VAL A 12 -21.12 -9.77 -2.76
CA VAL A 12 -22.38 -10.31 -2.22
C VAL A 12 -23.51 -9.30 -2.40
N GLU A 13 -23.30 -8.02 -2.07
CA GLU A 13 -24.30 -6.95 -2.26
C GLU A 13 -24.69 -6.82 -3.73
N THR A 14 -23.72 -6.83 -4.64
CA THR A 14 -23.97 -6.76 -6.08
C THR A 14 -24.78 -7.96 -6.57
N ALA A 15 -24.42 -9.17 -6.14
CA ALA A 15 -25.12 -10.38 -6.51
C ALA A 15 -26.57 -10.41 -6.01
N LEU A 16 -26.80 -9.96 -4.79
CA LEU A 16 -28.16 -9.77 -4.25
C LEU A 16 -28.96 -8.75 -5.07
N HIS A 17 -28.37 -7.62 -5.41
CA HIS A 17 -29.02 -6.57 -6.18
C HIS A 17 -29.40 -7.07 -7.59
N VAL A 18 -28.44 -7.63 -8.33
CA VAL A 18 -28.65 -8.07 -9.72
C VAL A 18 -29.64 -9.23 -9.82
N SER A 19 -29.66 -10.12 -8.82
CA SER A 19 -30.62 -11.25 -8.77
C SER A 19 -32.02 -10.84 -8.28
N GLY A 20 -32.24 -9.60 -7.92
CA GLY A 20 -33.49 -9.17 -7.28
C GLY A 20 -33.76 -9.89 -5.97
N GLN A 21 -32.73 -10.11 -5.15
CA GLN A 21 -32.75 -10.82 -3.86
C GLN A 21 -33.06 -12.34 -3.99
N LYS A 22 -32.89 -12.91 -5.20
CA LYS A 22 -33.21 -14.29 -5.49
C LYS A 22 -32.01 -15.24 -5.60
N ILE A 23 -30.80 -14.73 -5.34
CA ILE A 23 -29.58 -15.55 -5.35
C ILE A 23 -29.67 -16.65 -4.30
N SER A 24 -29.17 -17.83 -4.63
CA SER A 24 -29.20 -18.98 -3.70
C SER A 24 -28.15 -18.81 -2.58
N GLY A 25 -28.41 -19.43 -1.42
CA GLY A 25 -27.43 -19.52 -0.35
C GLY A 25 -26.11 -20.18 -0.78
N THR A 26 -26.20 -21.16 -1.70
CA THR A 26 -25.04 -21.85 -2.27
C THR A 26 -24.17 -20.90 -3.09
N ASP A 27 -24.76 -20.04 -3.90
CA ASP A 27 -24.01 -19.05 -4.69
C ASP A 27 -23.37 -17.99 -3.79
N ILE A 28 -24.07 -17.53 -2.75
CA ILE A 28 -23.51 -16.63 -1.74
C ILE A 28 -22.32 -17.29 -1.05
N GLN A 29 -22.45 -18.55 -0.65
CA GLN A 29 -21.35 -19.30 -0.03
C GLN A 29 -20.14 -19.38 -0.96
N HIS A 30 -20.36 -19.63 -2.26
CA HIS A 30 -19.29 -19.66 -3.26
C HIS A 30 -18.56 -18.31 -3.37
N ILE A 31 -19.30 -17.19 -3.41
CA ILE A 31 -18.71 -15.85 -3.41
C ILE A 31 -17.85 -15.62 -2.17
N ILE A 32 -18.33 -16.02 -0.99
CA ILE A 32 -17.58 -15.91 0.26
C ILE A 32 -16.29 -16.75 0.23
N GLU A 33 -16.34 -17.95 -0.32
CA GLU A 33 -15.16 -18.81 -0.45
C GLU A 33 -14.13 -18.25 -1.41
N LEU A 34 -14.55 -17.67 -2.54
CA LEU A 34 -13.68 -16.93 -3.44
C LEU A 34 -13.01 -15.74 -2.72
N GLY A 35 -13.80 -14.99 -1.95
CA GLY A 35 -13.26 -13.88 -1.14
C GLY A 35 -12.22 -14.34 -0.12
N LYS A 36 -12.47 -15.45 0.57
CA LYS A 36 -11.51 -16.07 1.49
C LYS A 36 -10.23 -16.54 0.79
N SER A 37 -10.33 -17.02 -0.44
CA SER A 37 -9.16 -17.44 -1.21
C SER A 37 -8.22 -16.28 -1.53
N LEU A 38 -8.75 -15.07 -1.76
CA LEU A 38 -7.94 -13.86 -1.97
C LEU A 38 -7.03 -13.57 -0.79
N LEU A 39 -7.50 -13.81 0.43
CA LEU A 39 -6.70 -13.61 1.65
C LEU A 39 -5.50 -14.58 1.77
N LYS A 40 -5.57 -15.70 1.05
CA LYS A 40 -4.57 -16.78 1.08
C LYS A 40 -3.67 -16.81 -0.16
N MET A 41 -3.89 -15.91 -1.13
CA MET A 41 -3.10 -15.88 -2.36
C MET A 41 -1.61 -15.74 -2.04
N PRO A 42 -0.74 -16.45 -2.78
CA PRO A 42 0.70 -16.27 -2.67
C PRO A 42 1.08 -14.80 -2.85
N ILE A 43 2.15 -14.39 -2.20
CA ILE A 43 2.70 -13.05 -2.36
C ILE A 43 3.95 -13.17 -3.20
N GLU A 44 3.91 -12.58 -4.37
CA GLU A 44 5.05 -12.46 -5.26
C GLU A 44 5.68 -11.09 -5.04
N LEU A 45 6.96 -11.08 -4.71
CA LEU A 45 7.71 -9.84 -4.54
C LEU A 45 8.12 -9.31 -5.91
N LEU A 46 8.01 -8.00 -6.09
CA LEU A 46 8.58 -7.36 -7.27
C LEU A 46 10.12 -7.51 -7.26
N PRO A 47 10.73 -7.61 -8.45
CA PRO A 47 12.19 -7.75 -8.55
C PRO A 47 12.95 -6.64 -7.82
N GLY A 48 14.00 -7.01 -7.11
CA GLY A 48 14.88 -6.09 -6.40
C GLY A 48 14.36 -5.59 -5.04
N VAL A 49 13.10 -5.87 -4.66
CA VAL A 49 12.53 -5.34 -3.41
C VAL A 49 13.27 -5.88 -2.19
N LYS A 50 13.45 -7.19 -2.09
CA LYS A 50 14.07 -7.82 -0.92
C LYS A 50 15.53 -7.42 -0.76
N GLU A 51 16.26 -7.41 -1.85
CA GLU A 51 17.69 -7.05 -1.91
C GLU A 51 17.89 -5.58 -1.50
N THR A 52 17.08 -4.70 -2.03
CA THR A 52 17.13 -3.26 -1.71
C THR A 52 16.81 -3.01 -0.24
N LEU A 53 15.74 -3.61 0.29
CA LEU A 53 15.38 -3.48 1.71
C LEU A 53 16.50 -4.01 2.62
N LYS A 54 17.14 -5.11 2.25
CA LYS A 54 18.29 -5.66 2.98
C LYS A 54 19.43 -4.63 3.06
N VAL A 55 19.82 -4.06 1.92
CA VAL A 55 20.89 -3.04 1.88
C VAL A 55 20.53 -1.81 2.70
N LEU A 56 19.31 -1.30 2.58
CA LEU A 56 18.87 -0.14 3.35
C LEU A 56 18.88 -0.41 4.86
N LYS A 57 18.45 -1.62 5.27
CA LYS A 57 18.47 -2.03 6.68
C LYS A 57 19.88 -2.16 7.22
N GLU A 58 20.80 -2.76 6.44
CA GLU A 58 22.21 -2.93 6.80
C GLU A 58 22.96 -1.61 6.94
N LYS A 59 22.57 -0.59 6.17
CA LYS A 59 23.14 0.78 6.32
C LYS A 59 22.85 1.40 7.69
N GLY A 60 21.77 1.00 8.37
CA GLY A 60 21.42 1.46 9.71
C GLY A 60 21.12 2.96 9.84
N LYS A 61 20.97 3.67 8.72
CA LYS A 61 20.74 5.12 8.69
C LYS A 61 19.26 5.49 8.70
N TYR A 62 18.40 4.58 8.27
CA TYR A 62 17.00 4.86 7.97
C TYR A 62 16.08 4.02 8.85
N LYS A 63 15.00 4.62 9.32
CA LYS A 63 13.87 3.89 9.88
C LYS A 63 12.96 3.48 8.72
N LEU A 64 12.82 2.18 8.50
CA LEU A 64 11.99 1.63 7.43
C LEU A 64 10.57 1.40 7.94
N VAL A 65 9.59 1.98 7.25
CA VAL A 65 8.18 1.95 7.65
C VAL A 65 7.33 1.42 6.49
N VAL A 66 6.43 0.49 6.78
CA VAL A 66 5.35 0.15 5.84
C VAL A 66 4.17 1.08 6.11
N ALA A 67 3.75 1.83 5.09
CA ALA A 67 2.51 2.62 5.13
C ALA A 67 1.51 2.04 4.12
N THR A 68 0.42 1.43 4.60
CA THR A 68 -0.54 0.72 3.75
C THR A 68 -1.98 1.06 4.11
N LYS A 69 -2.92 0.82 3.17
CA LYS A 69 -4.37 0.94 3.40
C LYS A 69 -4.99 -0.43 3.57
N GLY A 70 -5.99 -0.54 4.42
CA GLY A 70 -6.81 -1.74 4.53
C GLY A 70 -7.12 -2.18 5.95
N ASP A 71 -7.43 -3.46 6.10
CA ASP A 71 -7.65 -4.10 7.40
C ASP A 71 -6.30 -4.42 8.05
N LEU A 72 -6.13 -4.01 9.31
CA LEU A 72 -4.87 -4.17 10.05
C LEU A 72 -4.37 -5.62 10.02
N LEU A 73 -5.21 -6.56 10.41
CA LEU A 73 -4.83 -7.97 10.50
C LEU A 73 -4.45 -8.55 9.11
N ASP A 74 -5.16 -8.14 8.06
CA ASP A 74 -4.84 -8.58 6.70
C ASP A 74 -3.49 -8.06 6.23
N GLN A 75 -3.17 -6.78 6.52
CA GLN A 75 -1.89 -6.19 6.12
C GLN A 75 -0.72 -6.76 6.91
N GLU A 76 -0.88 -6.98 8.22
CA GLU A 76 0.13 -7.65 9.06
C GLU A 76 0.39 -9.09 8.59
N ASN A 77 -0.67 -9.87 8.35
CA ASN A 77 -0.56 -11.23 7.81
C ASN A 77 0.08 -11.26 6.43
N LYS A 78 -0.25 -10.30 5.57
CA LYS A 78 0.35 -10.16 4.25
C LYS A 78 1.86 -9.87 4.37
N LEU A 79 2.23 -8.92 5.22
CA LEU A 79 3.64 -8.60 5.44
C LEU A 79 4.41 -9.79 6.03
N GLY A 80 3.84 -10.50 6.99
CA GLY A 80 4.44 -11.73 7.55
C GLY A 80 4.68 -12.80 6.48
N ARG A 81 3.67 -13.08 5.63
CA ARG A 81 3.79 -14.06 4.54
C ARG A 81 4.75 -13.65 3.43
N SER A 82 4.97 -12.34 3.24
CA SER A 82 5.94 -11.85 2.25
C SER A 82 7.40 -12.12 2.64
N GLY A 83 7.66 -12.45 3.90
CA GLY A 83 9.02 -12.60 4.43
C GLY A 83 9.79 -11.28 4.57
N LEU A 84 9.08 -10.14 4.46
CA LEU A 84 9.70 -8.81 4.54
C LEU A 84 9.58 -8.14 5.91
N ALA A 85 8.80 -8.71 6.84
CA ALA A 85 8.48 -8.08 8.12
C ALA A 85 9.73 -7.66 8.92
N SER A 86 10.79 -8.47 8.91
CA SER A 86 12.03 -8.21 9.64
C SER A 86 12.84 -7.01 9.13
N TYR A 87 12.56 -6.51 7.94
CA TYR A 87 13.24 -5.32 7.40
C TYR A 87 12.66 -4.01 7.93
N PHE A 88 11.41 -4.03 8.41
CA PHE A 88 10.69 -2.82 8.81
C PHE A 88 10.74 -2.60 10.33
N ASP A 89 10.87 -1.35 10.71
CA ASP A 89 10.89 -0.90 12.11
C ASP A 89 9.48 -0.55 12.62
N HIS A 90 8.55 -0.25 11.69
CA HIS A 90 7.17 0.10 12.01
C HIS A 90 6.24 -0.26 10.86
N ILE A 91 4.98 -0.57 11.21
CA ILE A 91 3.90 -0.83 10.26
C ILE A 91 2.77 0.14 10.58
N GLU A 92 2.40 0.97 9.64
CA GLU A 92 1.27 1.89 9.75
C GLU A 92 0.16 1.47 8.78
N VAL A 93 -0.97 1.08 9.33
CA VAL A 93 -2.16 0.75 8.54
C VAL A 93 -3.17 1.88 8.67
N MET A 94 -3.44 2.54 7.57
CA MET A 94 -4.32 3.70 7.48
C MET A 94 -5.68 3.31 6.90
N SER A 95 -6.75 3.99 7.33
CA SER A 95 -8.07 3.86 6.71
C SER A 95 -8.08 4.45 5.30
N ASP A 96 -7.36 5.55 5.10
CA ASP A 96 -7.05 6.15 3.80
C ASP A 96 -5.68 6.85 3.89
N LYS A 97 -5.06 7.12 2.72
CA LYS A 97 -3.75 7.79 2.64
C LYS A 97 -3.95 9.27 2.36
N THR A 98 -4.29 10.00 3.41
CA THR A 98 -4.48 11.46 3.38
C THR A 98 -3.35 12.20 4.09
N GLU A 99 -3.21 13.51 3.85
CA GLU A 99 -2.26 14.37 4.57
C GLU A 99 -2.39 14.25 6.08
N LYS A 100 -3.64 14.20 6.58
CA LYS A 100 -3.94 14.04 8.01
C LYS A 100 -3.40 12.74 8.58
N GLU A 101 -3.57 11.63 7.86
CA GLU A 101 -3.09 10.32 8.31
C GLU A 101 -1.55 10.23 8.25
N TYR A 102 -0.93 10.77 7.21
CA TYR A 102 0.53 10.86 7.16
C TYR A 102 1.08 11.77 8.26
N GLN A 103 0.45 12.93 8.52
CA GLN A 103 0.87 13.81 9.62
C GLN A 103 0.73 13.10 10.99
N ARG A 104 -0.35 12.33 11.20
CA ARG A 104 -0.53 11.51 12.40
C ARG A 104 0.60 10.49 12.56
N MET A 105 0.93 9.77 11.50
CA MET A 105 2.02 8.79 11.51
C MET A 105 3.37 9.47 11.83
N LEU A 106 3.68 10.59 11.19
CA LEU A 106 4.92 11.33 11.42
C LEU A 106 5.02 11.82 12.88
N ASN A 107 3.91 12.29 13.46
CA ASN A 107 3.86 12.68 14.87
C ASN A 107 4.13 11.51 15.81
N ILE A 108 3.55 10.32 15.55
CA ILE A 108 3.80 9.09 16.33
C ILE A 108 5.28 8.69 16.24
N LEU A 109 5.85 8.76 15.05
CA LEU A 109 7.25 8.41 14.80
C LEU A 109 8.24 9.50 15.26
N GLN A 110 7.74 10.68 15.65
CA GLN A 110 8.55 11.85 16.03
C GLN A 110 9.52 12.27 14.92
N ILE A 111 9.04 12.31 13.66
CA ILE A 111 9.83 12.63 12.46
C ILE A 111 9.23 13.89 11.82
N ALA A 112 10.09 14.85 11.45
CA ALA A 112 9.66 16.00 10.67
C ALA A 112 9.32 15.59 9.22
N PRO A 113 8.34 16.23 8.55
CA PRO A 113 8.03 15.93 7.15
C PRO A 113 9.27 16.03 6.23
N SER A 114 10.17 16.97 6.46
CA SER A 114 11.42 17.13 5.70
C SER A 114 12.44 15.99 5.86
N GLU A 115 12.23 15.10 6.82
CA GLU A 115 13.04 13.89 7.04
C GLU A 115 12.36 12.63 6.51
N PHE A 116 11.18 12.77 5.90
CA PHE A 116 10.35 11.66 5.44
C PHE A 116 10.34 11.54 3.92
N VAL A 117 10.56 10.32 3.43
CA VAL A 117 10.43 9.96 2.02
C VAL A 117 9.38 8.86 1.88
N MET A 118 8.33 9.13 1.09
CA MET A 118 7.37 8.11 0.70
C MET A 118 7.76 7.50 -0.64
N ILE A 119 7.83 6.18 -0.68
CA ILE A 119 8.08 5.40 -1.89
C ILE A 119 6.80 4.64 -2.21
N GLY A 120 6.22 4.87 -3.38
CA GLY A 120 4.95 4.24 -3.73
C GLY A 120 4.60 4.33 -5.20
N ASN A 121 3.55 3.61 -5.59
CA ASN A 121 3.09 3.55 -6.97
C ASN A 121 1.91 4.48 -7.28
N SER A 122 1.24 5.03 -6.28
CA SER A 122 0.13 5.95 -6.49
C SER A 122 0.57 7.39 -6.28
N LEU A 123 0.59 8.18 -7.36
CA LEU A 123 0.82 9.63 -7.24
C LEU A 123 -0.20 10.27 -6.30
N LYS A 124 -1.48 9.85 -6.38
CA LYS A 124 -2.58 10.41 -5.59
C LYS A 124 -2.51 10.06 -4.12
N SER A 125 -2.34 8.76 -3.81
CA SER A 125 -2.46 8.27 -2.42
C SER A 125 -1.12 8.24 -1.69
N ASP A 126 -0.02 7.93 -2.40
CA ASP A 126 1.29 7.82 -1.77
C ASP A 126 2.04 9.16 -1.79
N ILE A 127 2.08 9.80 -2.94
CA ILE A 127 3.04 10.88 -3.20
C ILE A 127 2.47 12.25 -2.86
N GLN A 128 1.35 12.65 -3.45
CA GLN A 128 0.79 14.00 -3.26
C GLN A 128 0.60 14.39 -1.80
N PRO A 129 0.01 13.57 -0.91
CA PRO A 129 -0.20 13.97 0.47
C PRO A 129 1.11 14.23 1.23
N VAL A 130 2.16 13.50 0.89
CA VAL A 130 3.47 13.66 1.53
C VAL A 130 4.19 14.91 1.04
N LEU A 131 4.13 15.20 -0.26
CA LEU A 131 4.67 16.44 -0.82
C LEU A 131 3.97 17.67 -0.24
N SER A 132 2.64 17.63 -0.08
CA SER A 132 1.86 18.71 0.54
C SER A 132 2.29 19.01 1.98
N LEU A 133 2.79 18.01 2.70
CA LEU A 133 3.33 18.17 4.05
C LEU A 133 4.79 18.67 4.07
N GLY A 134 5.43 18.81 2.91
CA GLY A 134 6.83 19.19 2.79
C GLY A 134 7.83 18.02 2.84
N GLY A 135 7.35 16.80 2.75
CA GLY A 135 8.17 15.59 2.63
C GLY A 135 8.67 15.34 1.21
N TYR A 136 9.25 14.18 1.00
CA TYR A 136 9.78 13.74 -0.29
C TYR A 136 8.99 12.55 -0.83
N GLY A 137 8.90 12.43 -2.15
CA GLY A 137 8.23 11.33 -2.83
C GLY A 137 9.14 10.67 -3.87
N ILE A 138 9.14 9.33 -3.89
CA ILE A 138 9.72 8.57 -4.99
C ILE A 138 8.61 7.72 -5.58
N HIS A 139 8.20 8.07 -6.79
CA HIS A 139 7.15 7.36 -7.52
C HIS A 139 7.76 6.21 -8.31
N ILE A 140 7.24 5.00 -8.09
CA ILE A 140 7.58 3.79 -8.85
C ILE A 140 6.29 3.33 -9.55
N PRO A 141 6.09 3.66 -10.84
CA PRO A 141 4.87 3.29 -11.56
C PRO A 141 4.66 1.77 -11.56
N PHE A 142 3.42 1.35 -11.40
CA PHE A 142 3.01 -0.04 -11.54
C PHE A 142 1.99 -0.16 -12.69
N GLU A 143 2.10 -1.21 -13.49
CA GLU A 143 1.29 -1.36 -14.72
C GLU A 143 -0.21 -1.42 -14.46
N VAL A 144 -0.61 -1.98 -13.31
CA VAL A 144 -2.01 -2.11 -12.94
C VAL A 144 -2.35 -1.09 -11.86
N MET A 145 -2.98 0.01 -12.28
CA MET A 145 -3.55 1.01 -11.36
C MET A 145 -5.07 0.99 -11.37
N TRP A 146 -5.65 1.21 -10.21
CA TRP A 146 -7.08 1.39 -10.11
C TRP A 146 -7.48 2.74 -10.72
N LYS A 147 -8.56 2.76 -11.48
CA LYS A 147 -9.01 3.96 -12.23
C LYS A 147 -9.14 5.22 -11.35
N HIS A 148 -9.53 5.08 -10.11
CA HIS A 148 -9.68 6.20 -9.17
C HIS A 148 -8.37 6.66 -8.49
N GLU A 149 -7.27 5.93 -8.68
CA GLU A 149 -5.92 6.32 -8.28
C GLU A 149 -5.17 7.05 -9.41
N VAL A 150 -5.73 7.06 -10.63
CA VAL A 150 -5.13 7.74 -11.77
C VAL A 150 -5.29 9.25 -11.59
N VAL A 151 -4.20 9.98 -11.65
CA VAL A 151 -4.14 11.44 -11.70
C VAL A 151 -3.16 11.85 -12.79
N ASP A 152 -3.28 13.08 -13.26
CA ASP A 152 -2.30 13.62 -14.21
C ASP A 152 -0.91 13.67 -13.58
N THR A 153 0.10 13.43 -14.41
CA THR A 153 1.49 13.55 -13.97
C THR A 153 1.81 15.02 -13.69
N PHE A 154 2.56 15.25 -12.65
CA PHE A 154 3.01 16.58 -12.26
C PHE A 154 4.50 16.57 -11.90
N THR A 155 5.11 17.75 -11.86
CA THR A 155 6.50 17.93 -11.42
C THR A 155 6.52 18.62 -10.06
N HIS A 156 7.48 18.26 -9.22
CA HIS A 156 7.71 18.88 -7.93
C HIS A 156 9.18 18.69 -7.54
N ASP A 157 9.79 19.68 -6.88
CA ASP A 157 11.22 19.63 -6.53
C ASP A 157 11.57 18.45 -5.62
N HIS A 158 10.63 18.05 -4.76
CA HIS A 158 10.75 16.90 -3.86
C HIS A 158 10.25 15.59 -4.45
N LEU A 159 9.90 15.54 -5.74
CA LEU A 159 9.44 14.33 -6.43
C LEU A 159 10.55 13.76 -7.32
N LYS A 160 10.80 12.47 -7.14
CA LYS A 160 11.59 11.66 -8.07
C LYS A 160 10.73 10.53 -8.63
N GLN A 161 11.08 10.09 -9.83
CA GLN A 161 10.48 8.92 -10.43
C GLN A 161 11.58 7.94 -10.84
N VAL A 162 11.39 6.68 -10.49
CA VAL A 162 12.25 5.57 -10.89
C VAL A 162 11.39 4.46 -11.47
N LYS A 163 11.98 3.57 -12.26
CA LYS A 163 11.24 2.48 -12.92
C LYS A 163 11.22 1.20 -12.08
N ARG A 164 12.24 1.00 -11.27
CA ARG A 164 12.44 -0.23 -10.51
C ARG A 164 12.83 0.08 -9.07
N PHE A 165 12.51 -0.84 -8.18
CA PHE A 165 12.75 -0.67 -6.75
C PHE A 165 14.24 -0.62 -6.39
N ASP A 166 15.09 -1.34 -7.11
CA ASP A 166 16.55 -1.35 -6.88
C ASP A 166 17.25 -0.03 -7.24
N GLU A 167 16.65 0.80 -8.10
CA GLU A 167 17.16 2.14 -8.41
C GLU A 167 17.12 3.08 -7.19
N LEU A 168 16.38 2.74 -6.14
CA LEU A 168 16.39 3.48 -4.88
C LEU A 168 17.80 3.59 -4.29
N LEU A 169 18.65 2.57 -4.47
CA LEU A 169 20.02 2.57 -3.96
C LEU A 169 20.91 3.66 -4.55
N LEU A 170 20.47 4.34 -5.61
CA LEU A 170 21.13 5.51 -6.17
C LEU A 170 20.91 6.78 -5.33
N TRP A 171 19.92 6.77 -4.43
CA TRP A 171 19.48 7.94 -3.66
C TRP A 171 19.74 7.79 -2.15
N PHE A 172 19.93 6.58 -1.70
CA PHE A 172 20.16 6.21 -0.31
C PHE A 172 21.52 5.50 -0.14
#